data_db15cfc80e3ad6e2977273462b0f33be
#
_entry.id   db15cfc80e3ad6e2977273462b0f33be
#
_cell.length_a   1.000
_cell.length_b   1.000
_cell.length_c   1.000
_cell.angle_alpha   90.00
_cell.angle_beta   90.00
_cell.angle_gamma   90.00
#
_symmetry.space_group_name_H-M   'P 1'
#
loop_
_entity.id
_entity.type
_entity.pdbx_description
1 polymer ?
#
loop_
_entity_poly.entity_id
_entity_poly.type
_entity_poly.pdbx_seq_one_letter_code
_entity_poly.pdbx_strand_id
1 'polypeptide(L)'
;MNHSKKSSYPRTNRYRKKQGNDWAVILLFYVLPFLVVNTIIFYCATTRPKLEIVTADTTDYLSTEVTVTIKSWFPTKDIKFSMEGEELTAEKGKKRTYTMTITKNGAIEATVTNINGMSTSEFEHVNVLDESKPNVENTSISDGIVTFTVTDSQSGVNFDSIYAENSRGERLAPLAVDRSTSTLSFEMDPDGLHVYAQDKAGNEVLANFTSRKEGEVERLEGGVEETEEGDGQESEIPQEPQESPADSTDIAIE
;
A
#
# COMPACT_ATOMS: atom_id res chain seq x y z
N MET A 1 -11.53 -41.38 113.17
CA MET A 1 -11.30 -40.07 112.55
C MET A 1 -10.37 -40.23 111.35
N ASN A 2 -10.91 -40.31 110.17
CA ASN A 2 -10.16 -40.51 108.92
C ASN A 2 -10.10 -39.20 108.15
N HIS A 3 -8.93 -38.58 108.13
CA HIS A 3 -8.68 -37.37 107.23
C HIS A 3 -8.25 -37.84 105.91
N SER A 4 -9.15 -37.72 104.93
CA SER A 4 -8.82 -37.89 103.50
C SER A 4 -8.05 -36.68 103.02
N LYS A 5 -6.77 -36.81 102.63
CA LYS A 5 -5.99 -35.84 101.91
C LYS A 5 -6.34 -35.82 100.41
N LYS A 6 -7.01 -34.70 99.96
CA LYS A 6 -7.25 -34.43 98.55
C LYS A 6 -5.91 -34.00 97.91
N SER A 7 -5.38 -34.84 96.97
CA SER A 7 -4.28 -34.50 96.12
C SER A 7 -4.76 -33.58 95.01
N SER A 8 -4.25 -32.34 94.98
CA SER A 8 -4.48 -31.38 93.88
C SER A 8 -3.37 -31.55 92.84
N TYR A 9 -3.71 -32.12 91.71
CA TYR A 9 -2.82 -32.14 90.55
C TYR A 9 -2.85 -30.77 89.86
N PRO A 10 -1.67 -30.20 89.49
CA PRO A 10 -1.64 -28.93 88.77
C PRO A 10 -2.14 -29.17 87.33
N ARG A 11 -3.10 -28.40 86.92
CA ARG A 11 -3.59 -28.32 85.52
C ARG A 11 -2.42 -27.74 84.68
N THR A 12 -1.77 -28.59 83.92
CA THR A 12 -0.85 -28.12 82.87
C THR A 12 -1.68 -27.47 81.77
N ASN A 13 -1.58 -26.14 81.67
CA ASN A 13 -2.06 -25.37 80.51
C ASN A 13 -1.28 -25.83 79.30
N ARG A 14 -1.87 -26.73 78.50
CA ARG A 14 -1.38 -27.00 77.15
C ARG A 14 -1.62 -25.74 76.31
N TYR A 15 -0.56 -24.95 76.15
CA TYR A 15 -0.54 -23.92 75.11
C TYR A 15 -0.73 -24.64 73.78
N ARG A 16 -1.92 -24.56 73.25
CA ARG A 16 -2.25 -24.96 71.87
C ARG A 16 -1.48 -23.98 71.00
N LYS A 17 -0.29 -24.39 70.54
CA LYS A 17 0.48 -23.68 69.53
C LYS A 17 -0.48 -23.50 68.36
N LYS A 18 -0.95 -22.24 68.11
CA LYS A 18 -1.67 -21.94 66.89
C LYS A 18 -0.72 -22.31 65.78
N GLN A 19 -1.02 -23.38 65.07
CA GLN A 19 -0.33 -23.78 63.85
C GLN A 19 -0.65 -22.66 62.88
N GLY A 20 0.21 -21.62 62.83
CA GLY A 20 0.11 -20.55 61.86
C GLY A 20 0.11 -21.24 60.49
N ASN A 21 -0.66 -20.67 59.56
CA ASN A 21 -0.73 -21.13 58.20
C ASN A 21 0.67 -20.92 57.55
N ASP A 22 1.63 -21.77 57.86
CA ASP A 22 3.02 -21.69 57.30
C ASP A 22 3.00 -21.74 55.78
N TRP A 23 2.01 -22.40 55.18
CA TRP A 23 1.76 -22.39 53.76
C TRP A 23 1.42 -20.98 53.21
N ALA A 24 0.69 -20.18 53.94
CA ALA A 24 0.34 -18.80 53.55
C ALA A 24 1.59 -17.89 53.54
N VAL A 25 2.52 -18.14 54.49
CA VAL A 25 3.80 -17.44 54.55
C VAL A 25 4.69 -17.81 53.35
N ILE A 26 4.73 -19.11 53.03
CA ILE A 26 5.48 -19.61 51.87
C ILE A 26 4.89 -19.02 50.57
N LEU A 27 3.57 -19.04 50.43
CA LEU A 27 2.90 -18.47 49.26
C LEU A 27 3.16 -16.98 49.11
N LEU A 28 3.07 -16.19 50.18
CA LEU A 28 3.23 -14.74 50.14
C LEU A 28 4.68 -14.31 49.91
N PHE A 29 5.65 -14.98 50.56
CA PHE A 29 7.06 -14.51 50.54
C PHE A 29 7.94 -15.22 49.52
N TYR A 30 7.54 -16.37 48.97
CA TYR A 30 8.30 -17.11 47.98
C TYR A 30 7.56 -17.26 46.65
N VAL A 31 6.33 -17.78 46.68
CA VAL A 31 5.59 -18.10 45.43
C VAL A 31 5.16 -16.81 44.74
N LEU A 32 4.56 -15.87 45.49
CA LEU A 32 4.07 -14.61 44.92
C LEU A 32 5.20 -13.76 44.30
N PRO A 33 6.32 -13.47 44.99
CA PRO A 33 7.44 -12.75 44.39
C PRO A 33 8.03 -13.48 43.19
N PHE A 34 8.15 -14.80 43.25
CA PHE A 34 8.61 -15.59 42.11
C PHE A 34 7.70 -15.43 40.89
N LEU A 35 6.38 -15.51 41.06
CA LEU A 35 5.42 -15.32 39.98
C LEU A 35 5.50 -13.88 39.41
N VAL A 36 5.60 -12.87 40.29
CA VAL A 36 5.71 -11.47 39.88
C VAL A 36 6.96 -11.25 39.02
N VAL A 37 8.12 -11.73 39.48
CA VAL A 37 9.38 -11.59 38.74
C VAL A 37 9.31 -12.31 37.40
N ASN A 38 8.81 -13.54 37.36
CA ASN A 38 8.65 -14.28 36.10
C ASN A 38 7.68 -13.60 35.15
N THR A 39 6.58 -13.03 35.64
CA THR A 39 5.62 -12.26 34.83
C THR A 39 6.29 -11.02 34.22
N ILE A 40 7.12 -10.30 34.99
CA ILE A 40 7.86 -9.14 34.51
C ILE A 40 8.86 -9.57 33.42
N ILE A 41 9.63 -10.64 33.67
CA ILE A 41 10.58 -11.18 32.69
C ILE A 41 9.86 -11.59 31.41
N PHE A 42 8.74 -12.32 31.53
CA PHE A 42 7.92 -12.74 30.39
C PHE A 42 7.41 -11.53 29.60
N TYR A 43 6.87 -10.52 30.31
CA TYR A 43 6.39 -9.28 29.66
C TYR A 43 7.52 -8.56 28.92
N CYS A 44 8.69 -8.40 29.56
CA CYS A 44 9.85 -7.78 28.94
C CYS A 44 10.35 -8.57 27.72
N ALA A 45 10.35 -9.89 27.78
CA ALA A 45 10.80 -10.76 26.69
C ALA A 45 9.84 -10.76 25.49
N THR A 46 8.52 -10.57 25.71
CA THR A 46 7.49 -10.70 24.68
C THR A 46 6.96 -9.35 24.15
N THR A 47 7.35 -8.23 24.77
CA THR A 47 6.87 -6.90 24.36
C THR A 47 7.42 -6.52 22.99
N ARG A 48 6.50 -6.25 22.04
CA ARG A 48 6.80 -5.81 20.67
C ARG A 48 6.76 -4.30 20.54
N PRO A 49 7.52 -3.71 19.61
CA PRO A 49 7.33 -2.31 19.22
C PRO A 49 5.98 -2.13 18.54
N LYS A 50 5.43 -0.93 18.62
CA LYS A 50 4.28 -0.51 17.81
C LYS A 50 4.74 0.53 16.82
N LEU A 51 4.23 0.45 15.62
CA LEU A 51 4.48 1.37 14.52
C LEU A 51 3.20 2.12 14.19
N GLU A 52 3.38 3.35 13.74
CA GLU A 52 2.33 4.17 13.16
C GLU A 52 2.92 4.82 11.91
N ILE A 53 2.34 4.53 10.76
CA ILE A 53 2.74 5.06 9.46
C ILE A 53 1.66 6.06 9.06
N VAL A 54 2.06 7.24 8.64
CA VAL A 54 1.16 8.31 8.20
C VAL A 54 1.69 8.87 6.90
N THR A 55 0.89 8.82 5.85
CA THR A 55 1.14 9.45 4.56
C THR A 55 0.55 10.87 4.58
N ALA A 56 1.33 11.87 4.21
CA ALA A 56 0.85 13.23 4.07
C ALA A 56 0.08 13.41 2.76
N ASP A 57 -0.86 14.37 2.74
CA ASP A 57 -1.48 14.80 1.49
C ASP A 57 -0.46 15.51 0.62
N THR A 58 -0.55 15.30 -0.69
CA THR A 58 0.29 15.99 -1.68
C THR A 58 -0.45 17.16 -2.29
N THR A 59 0.30 18.19 -2.70
CA THR A 59 -0.24 19.36 -3.41
C THR A 59 0.16 19.40 -4.88
N ASP A 60 1.21 18.74 -5.24
CA ASP A 60 1.78 18.67 -6.60
C ASP A 60 1.58 17.32 -7.29
N TYR A 61 1.12 16.31 -6.53
CA TYR A 61 0.93 14.93 -6.99
C TYR A 61 2.21 14.22 -7.49
N LEU A 62 3.39 14.85 -7.31
CA LEU A 62 4.69 14.30 -7.74
C LEU A 62 5.41 13.57 -6.62
N SER A 63 5.19 14.02 -5.39
CA SER A 63 5.81 13.42 -4.22
C SER A 63 4.93 13.57 -2.97
N THR A 64 5.12 12.68 -2.02
CA THR A 64 4.51 12.78 -0.70
C THR A 64 5.51 12.43 0.39
N GLU A 65 5.25 12.96 1.58
CA GLU A 65 6.05 12.67 2.77
C GLU A 65 5.37 11.57 3.59
N VAL A 66 6.11 10.50 3.86
CA VAL A 66 5.65 9.42 4.75
C VAL A 66 6.41 9.49 6.05
N THR A 67 5.66 9.56 7.14
CA THR A 67 6.17 9.63 8.51
C THR A 67 5.91 8.34 9.25
N VAL A 68 6.97 7.70 9.74
CA VAL A 68 6.89 6.51 10.59
C VAL A 68 7.26 6.86 12.03
N THR A 69 6.32 6.64 12.95
CA THR A 69 6.52 6.87 14.39
C THR A 69 6.62 5.53 15.12
N ILE A 70 7.73 5.34 15.86
CA ILE A 70 7.99 4.13 16.62
C ILE A 70 7.61 4.34 18.09
N LYS A 71 6.61 3.59 18.57
CA LYS A 71 6.18 3.57 19.97
C LYS A 71 6.70 2.28 20.61
N SER A 72 7.80 2.36 21.35
CA SER A 72 8.40 1.22 22.03
C SER A 72 8.94 1.58 23.41
N TRP A 73 8.76 0.68 24.38
CA TRP A 73 9.36 0.77 25.71
C TRP A 73 10.86 0.49 25.68
N PHE A 74 11.28 -0.39 24.77
CA PHE A 74 12.67 -0.78 24.61
C PHE A 74 13.38 0.05 23.54
N PRO A 75 14.69 0.20 23.63
CA PRO A 75 15.50 0.70 22.52
C PRO A 75 15.33 -0.19 21.29
N THR A 76 15.33 0.42 20.12
CA THR A 76 15.32 -0.27 18.84
C THR A 76 16.73 -0.75 18.50
N LYS A 77 16.83 -1.99 18.01
CA LYS A 77 18.07 -2.62 17.54
C LYS A 77 18.27 -2.39 16.06
N ASP A 78 17.19 -2.57 15.28
CA ASP A 78 17.21 -2.49 13.82
C ASP A 78 15.92 -1.87 13.31
N ILE A 79 16.02 -1.11 12.21
CA ILE A 79 14.90 -0.44 11.58
C ILE A 79 15.14 -0.54 10.07
N LYS A 80 14.14 -1.05 9.36
CA LYS A 80 14.16 -1.17 7.90
C LYS A 80 12.88 -0.61 7.31
N PHE A 81 13.05 0.09 6.22
CA PHE A 81 11.96 0.60 5.40
C PHE A 81 12.15 0.07 3.99
N SER A 82 11.10 -0.43 3.40
CA SER A 82 11.12 -0.90 2.01
C SER A 82 9.81 -0.54 1.31
N MET A 83 9.88 -0.41 -0.01
CA MET A 83 8.73 -0.23 -0.86
C MET A 83 8.86 -1.24 -2.01
N GLU A 84 7.87 -2.12 -2.15
CA GLU A 84 7.88 -3.20 -3.16
C GLU A 84 9.18 -4.04 -3.17
N GLY A 85 9.82 -4.16 -2.00
CA GLY A 85 11.07 -4.91 -1.83
C GLY A 85 12.35 -4.09 -2.01
N GLU A 86 12.27 -2.85 -2.46
CA GLU A 86 13.41 -1.92 -2.52
C GLU A 86 13.60 -1.21 -1.18
N GLU A 87 14.84 -1.11 -0.70
CA GLU A 87 15.15 -0.45 0.55
C GLU A 87 15.04 1.08 0.43
N LEU A 88 14.28 1.70 1.34
CA LEU A 88 14.09 3.14 1.40
C LEU A 88 15.02 3.78 2.43
N THR A 89 15.55 4.94 2.08
CA THR A 89 16.30 5.79 2.99
C THR A 89 15.36 6.75 3.71
N ALA A 90 15.40 6.76 5.05
CA ALA A 90 14.59 7.65 5.87
C ALA A 90 15.46 8.60 6.70
N GLU A 91 15.02 9.83 6.83
CA GLU A 91 15.62 10.82 7.70
C GLU A 91 15.09 10.65 9.13
N LYS A 92 16.02 10.63 10.09
CA LYS A 92 15.67 10.50 11.50
C LYS A 92 15.28 11.86 12.09
N GLY A 93 14.03 11.99 12.47
CA GLY A 93 13.50 13.13 13.19
C GLY A 93 13.61 13.01 14.72
N LYS A 94 12.82 13.81 15.43
CA LYS A 94 12.73 13.80 16.91
C LYS A 94 11.80 12.67 17.38
N LYS A 95 11.97 12.22 18.64
CA LYS A 95 11.05 11.25 19.30
C LYS A 95 10.83 9.93 18.55
N ARG A 96 11.88 9.38 17.91
CA ARG A 96 11.81 8.13 17.12
C ARG A 96 10.86 8.21 15.94
N THR A 97 10.78 9.36 15.31
CA THR A 97 10.07 9.58 14.06
C THR A 97 11.08 9.49 12.92
N TYR A 98 10.66 8.89 11.83
CA TYR A 98 11.42 8.74 10.59
C TYR A 98 10.57 9.26 9.45
N THR A 99 11.16 10.08 8.60
CA THR A 99 10.48 10.71 7.47
C THR A 99 11.17 10.32 6.18
N MET A 100 10.39 10.02 5.16
CA MET A 100 10.88 9.68 3.82
C MET A 100 10.00 10.33 2.76
N THR A 101 10.63 10.76 1.66
CA THR A 101 9.94 11.30 0.49
C THR A 101 9.70 10.16 -0.49
N ILE A 102 8.45 9.98 -0.90
CA ILE A 102 8.01 8.95 -1.82
C ILE A 102 7.57 9.61 -3.13
N THR A 103 8.02 9.08 -4.26
CA THR A 103 7.77 9.61 -5.61
C THR A 103 7.03 8.62 -6.52
N LYS A 104 6.58 7.50 -5.99
CA LYS A 104 5.77 6.48 -6.69
C LYS A 104 4.68 5.97 -5.76
N ASN A 105 3.55 5.57 -6.31
CA ASN A 105 2.54 4.84 -5.55
C ASN A 105 3.01 3.41 -5.25
N GLY A 106 2.53 2.82 -4.15
CA GLY A 106 2.88 1.44 -3.79
C GLY A 106 2.75 1.17 -2.29
N ALA A 107 3.10 -0.05 -1.88
CA ALA A 107 3.06 -0.48 -0.50
C ALA A 107 4.40 -0.26 0.20
N ILE A 108 4.39 0.53 1.25
CA ILE A 108 5.55 0.73 2.14
C ILE A 108 5.45 -0.27 3.28
N GLU A 109 6.55 -0.96 3.54
CA GLU A 109 6.74 -1.79 4.71
C GLU A 109 7.76 -1.13 5.66
N ALA A 110 7.37 -0.99 6.92
CA ALA A 110 8.27 -0.59 7.99
C ALA A 110 8.46 -1.75 8.97
N THR A 111 9.69 -2.23 9.13
CA THR A 111 10.04 -3.28 10.07
C THR A 111 10.96 -2.75 11.15
N VAL A 112 10.56 -2.94 12.41
CA VAL A 112 11.34 -2.51 13.58
C VAL A 112 11.58 -3.68 14.52
N THR A 113 12.82 -3.85 14.93
CA THR A 113 13.25 -4.87 15.90
C THR A 113 13.78 -4.20 17.15
N ASN A 114 13.27 -4.59 18.30
CA ASN A 114 13.76 -4.15 19.60
C ASN A 114 15.00 -4.95 20.07
N ILE A 115 15.69 -4.46 21.09
CA ILE A 115 16.83 -5.16 21.69
C ILE A 115 16.47 -6.50 22.33
N ASN A 116 15.20 -6.74 22.71
CA ASN A 116 14.70 -8.02 23.20
C ASN A 116 14.46 -9.06 22.07
N GLY A 117 14.75 -8.70 20.81
CA GLY A 117 14.58 -9.57 19.64
C GLY A 117 13.17 -9.60 19.07
N MET A 118 12.20 -8.91 19.69
CA MET A 118 10.84 -8.83 19.16
C MET A 118 10.76 -7.79 18.05
N SER A 119 10.14 -8.17 16.94
CA SER A 119 9.92 -7.31 15.77
C SER A 119 8.44 -7.13 15.45
N THR A 120 8.15 -6.05 14.75
CA THR A 120 6.85 -5.72 14.16
C THR A 120 7.09 -5.15 12.78
N SER A 121 6.29 -5.60 11.80
CA SER A 121 6.18 -5.01 10.46
C SER A 121 4.79 -4.44 10.31
N GLU A 122 4.69 -3.25 9.74
CA GLU A 122 3.45 -2.59 9.37
C GLU A 122 3.54 -2.14 7.91
N PHE A 123 2.40 -2.13 7.24
CA PHE A 123 2.28 -1.77 5.83
C PHE A 123 1.34 -0.59 5.67
N GLU A 124 1.68 0.31 4.77
CA GLU A 124 0.83 1.44 4.37
C GLU A 124 0.86 1.60 2.87
N HIS A 125 -0.30 1.83 2.25
CA HIS A 125 -0.42 2.05 0.82
C HIS A 125 -0.39 3.54 0.49
N VAL A 126 0.63 3.96 -0.24
CA VAL A 126 0.69 5.29 -0.86
C VAL A 126 -0.06 5.20 -2.20
N ASN A 127 -1.10 6.01 -2.37
CA ASN A 127 -1.93 6.10 -3.57
C ASN A 127 -2.36 7.55 -3.86
N VAL A 128 -1.59 8.51 -3.37
CA VAL A 128 -1.90 9.95 -3.48
C VAL A 128 -1.19 10.64 -4.64
N LEU A 129 -0.25 9.95 -5.30
CA LEU A 129 0.51 10.47 -6.42
C LEU A 129 -0.23 10.23 -7.74
N ASP A 130 -0.06 11.11 -8.70
CA ASP A 130 -0.67 10.97 -10.01
C ASP A 130 0.28 10.26 -10.98
N GLU A 131 -0.07 9.03 -11.32
CA GLU A 131 0.61 8.20 -12.33
C GLU A 131 -0.29 7.98 -13.56
N SER A 132 -1.45 8.62 -13.58
CA SER A 132 -2.43 8.48 -14.66
C SER A 132 -2.12 9.48 -15.78
N LYS A 133 -2.24 9.04 -17.03
CA LYS A 133 -2.09 9.91 -18.18
C LYS A 133 -3.38 10.69 -18.43
N PRO A 134 -3.33 11.89 -19.00
CA PRO A 134 -4.52 12.60 -19.46
C PRO A 134 -5.32 11.77 -20.47
N ASN A 135 -6.63 11.88 -20.42
CA ASN A 135 -7.53 11.20 -21.34
C ASN A 135 -8.00 12.18 -22.44
N VAL A 136 -7.98 11.71 -23.69
CA VAL A 136 -8.44 12.46 -24.87
C VAL A 136 -9.79 11.89 -25.32
N GLU A 137 -10.84 12.70 -25.33
CA GLU A 137 -12.21 12.29 -25.61
C GLU A 137 -12.92 13.25 -26.59
N ASN A 138 -14.14 12.91 -26.99
CA ASN A 138 -15.05 13.76 -27.79
C ASN A 138 -14.41 14.32 -29.05
N THR A 139 -13.67 13.46 -29.77
CA THR A 139 -12.98 13.86 -30.99
C THR A 139 -13.93 14.07 -32.14
N SER A 140 -13.76 15.18 -32.85
CA SER A 140 -14.46 15.46 -34.09
C SER A 140 -13.53 16.12 -35.11
N ILE A 141 -13.73 15.81 -36.40
CA ILE A 141 -13.02 16.50 -37.50
C ILE A 141 -14.06 17.17 -38.39
N SER A 142 -13.92 18.48 -38.61
CA SER A 142 -14.76 19.26 -39.51
C SER A 142 -13.92 20.33 -40.17
N ASP A 143 -14.12 20.51 -41.47
CA ASP A 143 -13.45 21.55 -42.27
C ASP A 143 -11.90 21.62 -42.15
N GLY A 144 -11.27 20.43 -42.01
CA GLY A 144 -9.81 20.34 -41.85
C GLY A 144 -9.31 20.73 -40.45
N ILE A 145 -10.20 20.79 -39.46
CA ILE A 145 -9.87 21.07 -38.06
C ILE A 145 -10.26 19.86 -37.22
N VAL A 146 -9.32 19.32 -36.43
CA VAL A 146 -9.61 18.34 -35.39
C VAL A 146 -9.90 19.08 -34.08
N THR A 147 -10.99 18.73 -33.43
CA THR A 147 -11.38 19.24 -32.10
C THR A 147 -11.60 18.08 -31.16
N PHE A 148 -11.06 18.17 -29.97
CA PHE A 148 -11.17 17.12 -28.93
C PHE A 148 -11.11 17.73 -27.53
N THR A 149 -11.50 16.94 -26.55
CA THR A 149 -11.46 17.31 -25.13
C THR A 149 -10.31 16.54 -24.45
N VAL A 150 -9.53 17.22 -23.62
CA VAL A 150 -8.49 16.57 -22.79
C VAL A 150 -8.87 16.73 -21.33
N THR A 151 -8.95 15.61 -20.62
CA THR A 151 -9.32 15.58 -19.20
C THR A 151 -8.27 14.83 -18.39
N ASP A 152 -8.10 15.23 -17.14
CA ASP A 152 -7.32 14.53 -16.15
C ASP A 152 -8.03 14.59 -14.81
N SER A 153 -8.03 13.48 -14.08
CA SER A 153 -8.85 13.33 -12.88
C SER A 153 -8.14 13.70 -11.58
N GLN A 154 -6.80 13.85 -11.60
CA GLN A 154 -6.03 14.00 -10.38
C GLN A 154 -5.21 15.31 -10.37
N SER A 155 -4.11 15.41 -11.10
CA SER A 155 -3.27 16.61 -11.14
C SER A 155 -3.82 17.71 -12.04
N GLY A 156 -4.64 17.33 -12.99
CA GLY A 156 -5.26 18.20 -13.99
C GLY A 156 -4.34 18.47 -15.18
N VAL A 157 -4.97 18.81 -16.32
CA VAL A 157 -4.30 19.03 -17.61
C VAL A 157 -3.35 20.22 -17.56
N ASN A 158 -2.16 20.07 -18.11
CA ASN A 158 -1.21 21.14 -18.39
C ASN A 158 -1.41 21.65 -19.82
N PHE A 159 -2.34 22.58 -20.02
CA PHE A 159 -2.66 23.13 -21.35
C PHE A 159 -1.48 23.81 -22.04
N ASP A 160 -0.48 24.28 -21.30
CA ASP A 160 0.69 24.97 -21.88
C ASP A 160 1.72 23.98 -22.46
N SER A 161 1.62 22.68 -22.14
CA SER A 161 2.46 21.64 -22.70
C SER A 161 1.94 21.04 -24.00
N ILE A 162 0.65 21.28 -24.36
CA ILE A 162 -0.02 20.61 -25.46
C ILE A 162 0.46 21.13 -26.81
N TYR A 163 0.88 20.24 -27.67
CA TYR A 163 1.28 20.52 -29.05
C TYR A 163 0.95 19.34 -29.95
N ALA A 164 1.00 19.57 -31.24
CA ALA A 164 0.89 18.51 -32.23
C ALA A 164 2.13 18.46 -33.12
N GLU A 165 2.36 17.30 -33.74
CA GLU A 165 3.33 17.10 -34.82
C GLU A 165 2.60 16.59 -36.07
N ASN A 166 2.87 17.22 -37.21
CA ASN A 166 2.34 16.79 -38.50
C ASN A 166 3.18 15.61 -39.06
N SER A 167 2.75 15.08 -40.20
CA SER A 167 3.42 13.96 -40.90
C SER A 167 4.89 14.24 -41.27
N ARG A 168 5.32 15.52 -41.27
CA ARG A 168 6.70 15.96 -41.55
C ARG A 168 7.52 16.17 -40.28
N GLY A 169 6.94 15.93 -39.09
CA GLY A 169 7.59 16.18 -37.79
C GLY A 169 7.66 17.66 -37.41
N GLU A 170 6.85 18.52 -38.06
CA GLU A 170 6.77 19.97 -37.69
C GLU A 170 5.84 20.12 -36.50
N ARG A 171 6.32 20.84 -35.47
CA ARG A 171 5.55 21.13 -34.27
C ARG A 171 4.54 22.26 -34.49
N LEU A 172 3.28 21.94 -34.18
CA LEU A 172 2.15 22.85 -34.35
C LEU A 172 1.59 23.23 -32.97
N ALA A 173 1.26 24.53 -32.79
CA ALA A 173 0.51 24.98 -31.63
C ALA A 173 -0.99 24.79 -31.87
N PRO A 174 -1.81 24.70 -30.81
CA PRO A 174 -3.27 24.68 -30.94
C PRO A 174 -3.79 25.94 -31.64
N LEU A 175 -4.78 25.80 -32.52
CA LEU A 175 -5.52 26.92 -33.11
C LEU A 175 -6.39 27.61 -32.05
N ALA A 176 -7.00 26.82 -31.17
CA ALA A 176 -7.81 27.29 -30.07
C ALA A 176 -7.68 26.40 -28.84
N VAL A 177 -7.72 27.01 -27.65
CA VAL A 177 -7.72 26.34 -26.35
C VAL A 177 -8.82 26.95 -25.51
N ASP A 178 -9.86 26.18 -25.23
CA ASP A 178 -10.88 26.53 -24.23
C ASP A 178 -10.65 25.76 -22.95
N ARG A 179 -10.04 26.40 -21.97
CA ARG A 179 -9.74 25.80 -20.65
C ARG A 179 -10.99 25.55 -19.81
N SER A 180 -12.11 26.18 -20.13
CA SER A 180 -13.36 26.00 -19.37
C SER A 180 -14.08 24.70 -19.72
N THR A 181 -13.98 24.29 -20.96
CA THR A 181 -14.54 23.03 -21.50
C THR A 181 -13.46 21.99 -21.74
N SER A 182 -12.19 22.32 -21.45
CA SER A 182 -11.03 21.47 -21.74
C SER A 182 -10.92 21.08 -23.22
N THR A 183 -11.38 21.93 -24.13
CA THR A 183 -11.45 21.66 -25.56
C THR A 183 -10.30 22.34 -26.32
N LEU A 184 -9.66 21.57 -27.20
CA LEU A 184 -8.58 22.06 -28.07
C LEU A 184 -8.92 21.79 -29.53
N SER A 185 -8.37 22.65 -30.40
CA SER A 185 -8.50 22.50 -31.84
C SER A 185 -7.14 22.65 -32.53
N PHE A 186 -6.88 21.81 -33.51
CA PHE A 186 -5.66 21.85 -34.35
C PHE A 186 -6.04 21.78 -35.80
N GLU A 187 -5.17 22.33 -36.67
CA GLU A 187 -5.25 22.08 -38.10
C GLU A 187 -4.88 20.62 -38.39
N MET A 188 -5.74 19.91 -39.11
CA MET A 188 -5.55 18.49 -39.42
C MET A 188 -4.65 18.34 -40.65
N ASP A 189 -3.53 17.61 -40.49
CA ASP A 189 -2.72 17.19 -41.61
C ASP A 189 -3.39 15.99 -42.30
N PRO A 190 -3.60 16.02 -43.64
CA PRO A 190 -4.20 14.91 -44.36
C PRO A 190 -3.47 13.57 -44.19
N ASP A 191 -2.17 13.57 -43.94
CA ASP A 191 -1.31 12.39 -43.79
C ASP A 191 -1.23 11.93 -42.33
N GLY A 192 -1.81 12.68 -41.36
CA GLY A 192 -1.86 12.33 -39.95
C GLY A 192 -1.37 13.43 -39.03
N LEU A 193 -1.87 13.43 -37.80
CA LEU A 193 -1.53 14.38 -36.76
C LEU A 193 -1.29 13.64 -35.44
N HIS A 194 -0.14 13.87 -34.83
CA HIS A 194 0.22 13.33 -33.53
C HIS A 194 0.09 14.43 -32.47
N VAL A 195 -0.79 14.27 -31.51
CA VAL A 195 -1.00 15.27 -30.45
C VAL A 195 -0.44 14.74 -29.13
N TYR A 196 0.43 15.55 -28.53
CA TYR A 196 1.04 15.30 -27.23
C TYR A 196 0.38 16.18 -26.19
N ALA A 197 -0.09 15.60 -25.10
CA ALA A 197 -0.64 16.32 -23.97
C ALA A 197 -0.08 15.77 -22.67
N GLN A 198 0.32 16.66 -21.77
CA GLN A 198 0.75 16.30 -20.41
C GLN A 198 -0.22 16.83 -19.38
N ASP A 199 -0.31 16.14 -18.25
CA ASP A 199 -0.89 16.67 -17.03
C ASP A 199 0.11 17.54 -16.24
N LYS A 200 -0.27 18.00 -15.07
CA LYS A 200 0.60 18.78 -14.19
C LYS A 200 1.61 17.94 -13.43
N ALA A 201 1.38 16.61 -13.32
CA ALA A 201 2.32 15.67 -12.77
C ALA A 201 3.37 15.21 -13.80
N GLY A 202 3.19 15.56 -15.09
CA GLY A 202 4.15 15.24 -16.15
C GLY A 202 3.87 13.94 -16.88
N ASN A 203 2.74 13.27 -16.61
CA ASN A 203 2.35 12.08 -17.36
C ASN A 203 1.87 12.51 -18.76
N GLU A 204 2.40 11.85 -19.79
CA GLU A 204 2.15 12.21 -21.18
C GLU A 204 1.26 11.20 -21.88
N VAL A 205 0.31 11.71 -22.67
CA VAL A 205 -0.48 10.94 -23.63
C VAL A 205 -0.15 11.37 -25.06
N LEU A 206 -0.07 10.40 -25.96
CA LEU A 206 0.02 10.60 -27.40
C LEU A 206 -1.30 10.16 -28.04
N ALA A 207 -2.00 11.08 -28.69
CA ALA A 207 -3.18 10.81 -29.47
C ALA A 207 -2.87 10.95 -30.97
N ASN A 208 -3.18 9.90 -31.74
CA ASN A 208 -2.95 9.87 -33.17
C ASN A 208 -4.26 10.10 -33.91
N PHE A 209 -4.29 11.05 -34.82
CA PHE A 209 -5.44 11.39 -35.66
C PHE A 209 -5.10 11.14 -37.12
N THR A 210 -5.92 10.36 -37.81
CA THR A 210 -5.81 10.11 -39.26
C THR A 210 -7.12 10.48 -39.93
N SER A 211 -7.02 11.19 -41.07
CA SER A 211 -8.20 11.50 -41.89
C SER A 211 -8.46 10.35 -42.85
N ARG A 212 -9.54 9.58 -42.63
CA ARG A 212 -10.08 8.70 -43.67
C ARG A 212 -11.00 9.49 -44.57
N LYS A 213 -10.91 9.30 -45.86
CA LYS A 213 -11.88 9.86 -46.81
C LYS A 213 -13.27 9.36 -46.43
N GLU A 214 -14.18 10.33 -46.12
CA GLU A 214 -15.57 10.15 -45.65
C GLU A 214 -15.71 9.83 -44.13
N GLY A 215 -15.64 10.86 -43.30
CA GLY A 215 -16.47 11.01 -42.08
C GLY A 215 -16.25 10.11 -40.89
N GLU A 216 -15.33 9.15 -40.94
CA GLU A 216 -15.07 8.25 -39.82
C GLU A 216 -13.67 8.45 -39.24
N VAL A 217 -13.59 8.92 -38.00
CA VAL A 217 -12.33 9.11 -37.27
C VAL A 217 -12.08 7.87 -36.41
N GLU A 218 -11.04 7.14 -36.72
CA GLU A 218 -10.56 6.06 -35.87
C GLU A 218 -9.44 6.57 -34.95
N ARG A 219 -9.72 6.58 -33.65
CA ARG A 219 -8.73 6.84 -32.61
C ARG A 219 -7.88 5.57 -32.45
N LEU A 220 -6.64 5.61 -32.92
CA LEU A 220 -5.66 4.58 -32.56
C LEU A 220 -5.05 4.98 -31.21
N GLU A 221 -5.47 4.29 -30.14
CA GLU A 221 -4.74 4.37 -28.88
C GLU A 221 -3.35 3.81 -29.10
N GLY A 222 -2.32 4.65 -28.95
CA GLY A 222 -0.93 4.23 -29.04
C GLY A 222 -0.61 3.26 -27.91
N GLY A 223 -0.66 1.98 -28.22
CA GLY A 223 -0.06 0.97 -27.37
C GLY A 223 1.44 1.25 -27.28
N VAL A 224 1.98 1.19 -26.08
CA VAL A 224 3.41 1.15 -25.82
C VAL A 224 3.96 -0.04 -26.60
N GLU A 225 4.76 0.18 -27.66
CA GLU A 225 5.62 -0.87 -28.21
C GLU A 225 6.69 -1.17 -27.16
N GLU A 226 6.42 -2.17 -26.32
CA GLU A 226 7.50 -2.92 -25.69
C GLU A 226 8.22 -3.67 -26.80
N THR A 227 9.43 -3.24 -27.11
CA THR A 227 10.37 -3.98 -27.94
C THR A 227 10.78 -5.25 -27.20
N GLU A 228 10.01 -6.33 -27.37
CA GLU A 228 10.49 -7.68 -27.12
C GLU A 228 11.27 -8.15 -28.33
N GLU A 229 12.59 -8.16 -28.20
CA GLU A 229 13.45 -9.05 -29.00
C GLU A 229 13.16 -10.48 -28.50
N GLY A 230 12.38 -11.21 -29.23
CA GLY A 230 12.02 -12.60 -28.98
C GLY A 230 12.17 -13.44 -30.24
N ASP A 231 13.18 -14.25 -30.20
CA ASP A 231 13.58 -15.31 -31.13
C ASP A 231 12.42 -16.28 -31.45
N GLY A 232 12.25 -16.58 -32.75
CA GLY A 232 11.20 -17.44 -33.25
C GLY A 232 11.39 -18.91 -32.89
N GLN A 233 10.33 -19.53 -32.41
CA GLN A 233 10.08 -20.96 -32.64
C GLN A 233 8.58 -21.25 -32.69
N GLU A 234 8.14 -21.53 -33.90
CA GLU A 234 6.89 -22.16 -34.29
C GLU A 234 6.79 -23.55 -33.62
N SER A 235 5.78 -23.76 -32.77
CA SER A 235 5.39 -25.11 -32.35
C SER A 235 3.87 -25.27 -32.43
N GLU A 236 3.51 -26.18 -33.37
CA GLU A 236 2.16 -26.67 -33.65
C GLU A 236 1.45 -27.12 -32.35
N ILE A 237 0.20 -26.67 -32.18
CA ILE A 237 -0.72 -27.17 -31.14
C ILE A 237 -1.56 -28.29 -31.77
N PRO A 238 -1.56 -29.52 -31.22
CA PRO A 238 -2.47 -30.56 -31.64
C PRO A 238 -3.90 -30.29 -31.12
N GLN A 239 -4.84 -30.35 -32.02
CA GLN A 239 -6.30 -30.31 -31.73
C GLN A 239 -6.71 -31.59 -31.02
N GLU A 240 -7.34 -31.47 -29.85
CA GLU A 240 -8.04 -32.54 -29.13
C GLU A 240 -9.50 -32.62 -29.57
N PRO A 241 -10.09 -33.82 -29.73
CA PRO A 241 -11.42 -34.00 -30.36
C PRO A 241 -12.58 -33.67 -29.39
N GLN A 242 -13.60 -33.04 -29.93
CA GLN A 242 -14.90 -32.82 -29.27
C GLN A 242 -15.61 -34.16 -29.03
N GLU A 243 -15.92 -34.47 -27.79
CA GLU A 243 -16.97 -35.45 -27.43
C GLU A 243 -18.30 -34.75 -27.17
N SER A 244 -19.32 -35.27 -27.87
CA SER A 244 -20.73 -34.91 -27.82
C SER A 244 -21.43 -35.53 -26.60
N PRO A 245 -22.53 -34.96 -26.09
CA PRO A 245 -23.21 -35.47 -24.90
C PRO A 245 -24.21 -36.57 -25.22
N ALA A 246 -24.19 -37.65 -24.45
CA ALA A 246 -25.28 -38.65 -24.40
C ALA A 246 -25.93 -38.63 -23.02
N ASP A 247 -27.12 -38.17 -23.00
CA ASP A 247 -28.41 -38.78 -22.65
C ASP A 247 -28.53 -39.51 -21.29
N SER A 248 -29.46 -38.91 -20.58
CA SER A 248 -30.36 -39.37 -19.51
C SER A 248 -30.34 -40.86 -19.08
N THR A 249 -30.51 -41.13 -17.78
CA THR A 249 -31.70 -41.79 -17.21
C THR A 249 -31.65 -41.85 -15.65
N ASP A 250 -32.81 -41.50 -15.10
CA ASP A 250 -33.35 -41.81 -13.77
C ASP A 250 -32.84 -43.08 -13.07
N ILE A 251 -32.78 -43.07 -11.74
CA ILE A 251 -33.50 -43.99 -10.84
C ILE A 251 -33.42 -43.47 -9.41
N ALA A 252 -34.59 -43.46 -8.77
CA ALA A 252 -34.90 -43.13 -7.38
C ALA A 252 -34.60 -44.29 -6.38
N ILE A 253 -34.83 -43.99 -5.09
CA ILE A 253 -35.08 -44.87 -3.91
C ILE A 253 -33.76 -45.35 -3.20
N GLU A 254 -33.53 -45.03 -1.94
CA GLU A 254 -34.21 -45.13 -0.63
C GLU A 254 -33.61 -44.11 0.37
#